data_64bb17d06c440be9b9628e03fb289eb7
#
_entry.id   64bb17d06c440be9b9628e03fb289eb7
#
_cell.length_a   1.000
_cell.length_b   1.000
_cell.length_c   1.000
_cell.angle_alpha   90.00
_cell.angle_beta   90.00
_cell.angle_gamma   90.00
#
_symmetry.space_group_name_H-M   'P 1'
#
loop_
_entity.id
_entity.type
_entity.pdbx_description
1 polymer ?
#
loop_
_entity_poly.entity_id
_entity_poly.type
_entity_poly.pdbx_seq_one_letter_code
_entity_poly.pdbx_strand_id
1 'polypeptide(L)'
;MPLNVLFIAVDDLRPEIGCYGAAHMKTPHIDKLAEHGLLFERAYCQVAVCNPSRNSILSGCRPDTTGIFDNQHFLRGQMPDVVTLPQHFKNHGYTTLSLGKVFHHSEREPGDDPQSWSEPAWYHGDPYKHWFTKESLDYVKQLKALPKDKQPKQLRA
;
A
#
# COMPACT_ATOMS: atom_id res chain seq x y z
N MET A 1 -10.04 -1.55 -28.35
CA MET A 1 -10.03 -2.47 -27.18
C MET A 1 -9.76 -1.60 -25.96
N PRO A 2 -10.43 -1.83 -24.83
CA PRO A 2 -10.10 -1.12 -23.60
C PRO A 2 -8.66 -1.46 -23.17
N LEU A 3 -7.95 -0.49 -22.61
CA LEU A 3 -6.58 -0.68 -22.12
C LEU A 3 -6.60 -1.34 -20.73
N ASN A 4 -5.64 -2.21 -20.46
CA ASN A 4 -5.40 -2.67 -19.10
C ASN A 4 -4.76 -1.54 -18.26
N VAL A 5 -5.13 -1.47 -16.99
CA VAL A 5 -4.59 -0.48 -16.04
C VAL A 5 -3.87 -1.22 -14.92
N LEU A 6 -2.59 -0.94 -14.74
CA LEU A 6 -1.81 -1.42 -13.61
C LEU A 6 -1.48 -0.24 -12.69
N PHE A 7 -2.00 -0.29 -11.46
CA PHE A 7 -1.73 0.69 -10.41
C PHE A 7 -0.78 0.07 -9.38
N ILE A 8 0.40 0.65 -9.21
CA ILE A 8 1.42 0.17 -8.25
C ILE A 8 1.55 1.19 -7.13
N ALA A 9 1.07 0.84 -5.94
CA ALA A 9 1.20 1.66 -4.74
C ALA A 9 2.37 1.14 -3.89
N VAL A 10 3.35 2.00 -3.64
CA VAL A 10 4.52 1.67 -2.81
C VAL A 10 4.37 2.37 -1.45
N ASP A 11 4.31 1.58 -0.37
CA ASP A 11 4.16 2.10 1.00
C ASP A 11 5.47 2.73 1.47
N ASP A 12 5.39 3.87 2.15
CA ASP A 12 6.53 4.60 2.74
C ASP A 12 7.67 4.93 1.76
N LEU A 13 7.38 4.99 0.46
CA LEU A 13 8.37 5.39 -0.53
C LEU A 13 8.63 6.90 -0.45
N ARG A 14 9.87 7.26 -0.17
CA ARG A 14 10.36 8.64 -0.30
C ARG A 14 10.76 8.90 -1.76
N PRO A 15 10.78 10.18 -2.23
CA PRO A 15 11.26 10.53 -3.57
C PRO A 15 12.80 10.40 -3.70
N GLU A 16 13.40 9.51 -2.93
CA GLU A 16 14.84 9.21 -2.95
C GLU A 16 15.09 7.98 -3.84
N ILE A 17 14.76 8.11 -5.13
CA ILE A 17 15.00 7.10 -6.17
C ILE A 17 15.73 7.73 -7.35
N GLY A 18 16.30 6.91 -8.23
CA GLY A 18 17.19 7.36 -9.29
C GLY A 18 16.60 8.44 -10.18
N CYS A 19 15.38 8.26 -10.66
CA CYS A 19 14.70 9.23 -11.53
C CYS A 19 14.42 10.60 -10.88
N TYR A 20 14.51 10.70 -9.55
CA TYR A 20 14.48 11.99 -8.82
C TYR A 20 15.87 12.48 -8.40
N GLY A 21 16.95 11.92 -8.95
CA GLY A 21 18.32 12.39 -8.73
C GLY A 21 19.06 11.76 -7.56
N ALA A 22 18.50 10.72 -6.92
CA ALA A 22 19.18 10.00 -5.85
C ALA A 22 20.21 9.01 -6.39
N ALA A 23 21.40 9.48 -6.75
CA ALA A 23 22.45 8.69 -7.41
C ALA A 23 22.96 7.47 -6.60
N HIS A 24 22.75 7.47 -5.27
CA HIS A 24 23.12 6.36 -4.39
C HIS A 24 22.11 5.22 -4.41
N MET A 25 20.90 5.45 -4.94
CA MET A 25 19.84 4.45 -5.05
C MET A 25 19.90 3.73 -6.39
N LYS A 26 19.68 2.42 -6.36
CA LYS A 26 19.66 1.59 -7.56
C LYS A 26 18.24 1.19 -7.90
N THR A 27 17.60 1.98 -8.75
CA THR A 27 16.20 1.79 -9.18
C THR A 27 16.04 1.68 -10.70
N PRO A 28 16.82 0.80 -11.39
CA PRO A 28 16.93 0.81 -12.85
C PRO A 28 15.59 0.58 -13.58
N HIS A 29 14.68 -0.19 -13.00
CA HIS A 29 13.38 -0.47 -13.62
C HIS A 29 12.40 0.68 -13.45
N ILE A 30 12.41 1.36 -12.30
CA ILE A 30 11.61 2.56 -12.06
C ILE A 30 12.15 3.71 -12.92
N ASP A 31 13.47 3.87 -12.97
CA ASP A 31 14.13 4.88 -13.79
C ASP A 31 13.79 4.71 -15.27
N LYS A 32 13.84 3.47 -15.78
CA LYS A 32 13.42 3.15 -17.13
C LYS A 32 11.94 3.43 -17.40
N LEU A 33 11.07 3.19 -16.41
CA LEU A 33 9.65 3.51 -16.53
C LEU A 33 9.45 5.03 -16.62
N ALA A 34 10.17 5.80 -15.80
CA ALA A 34 10.15 7.26 -15.83
C ALA A 34 10.66 7.83 -17.15
N GLU A 35 11.71 7.23 -17.73
CA GLU A 35 12.28 7.62 -19.02
C GLU A 35 11.30 7.47 -20.21
N HIS A 36 10.44 6.45 -20.16
CA HIS A 36 9.48 6.14 -21.23
C HIS A 36 8.05 6.66 -20.94
N GLY A 37 7.82 7.12 -19.73
CA GLY A 37 6.53 7.58 -19.25
C GLY A 37 6.48 9.08 -18.97
N LEU A 38 5.59 9.46 -18.07
CA LEU A 38 5.48 10.82 -17.57
C LEU A 38 5.90 10.85 -16.09
N LEU A 39 6.97 11.57 -15.79
CA LEU A 39 7.47 11.78 -14.44
C LEU A 39 6.86 13.05 -13.84
N PHE A 40 6.20 12.93 -12.70
CA PHE A 40 5.68 14.07 -11.94
C PHE A 40 6.68 14.45 -10.85
N GLU A 41 7.35 15.58 -11.00
CA GLU A 41 8.32 16.07 -10.01
C GLU A 41 7.67 16.67 -8.76
N ARG A 42 6.39 17.03 -8.83
CA ARG A 42 5.64 17.72 -7.77
C ARG A 42 4.31 17.04 -7.49
N ALA A 43 4.38 15.75 -7.16
CA ALA A 43 3.22 14.98 -6.69
C ALA A 43 3.29 14.85 -5.17
N TYR A 44 2.20 15.20 -4.48
CA TYR A 44 2.13 15.25 -3.02
C TYR A 44 0.99 14.38 -2.51
N CYS A 45 1.23 13.65 -1.42
CA CYS A 45 0.16 12.97 -0.70
C CYS A 45 -0.65 13.97 0.12
N GLN A 46 -1.91 13.66 0.36
CA GLN A 46 -2.82 14.55 1.10
C GLN A 46 -2.47 14.58 2.61
N VAL A 47 -2.09 13.45 3.16
CA VAL A 47 -1.56 13.29 4.53
C VAL A 47 -0.47 12.24 4.48
N ALA A 48 0.68 12.48 5.12
CA ALA A 48 1.81 11.55 5.16
C ALA A 48 1.58 10.42 6.18
N VAL A 49 0.44 9.76 6.11
CA VAL A 49 0.02 8.59 6.91
C VAL A 49 -0.68 7.61 5.97
N CYS A 50 -0.43 6.32 6.14
CA CYS A 50 -0.86 5.26 5.21
C CYS A 50 -2.35 5.32 4.86
N ASN A 51 -3.21 5.26 5.87
CA ASN A 51 -4.66 5.15 5.67
C ASN A 51 -5.27 6.40 5.00
N PRO A 52 -5.09 7.62 5.51
CA PRO A 52 -5.67 8.80 4.87
C PRO A 52 -5.13 9.03 3.46
N SER A 53 -3.84 8.78 3.22
CA SER A 53 -3.24 8.91 1.89
C SER A 53 -3.86 7.92 0.89
N ARG A 54 -3.98 6.65 1.27
CA ARG A 54 -4.58 5.59 0.44
C ARG A 54 -6.05 5.85 0.15
N ASN A 55 -6.81 6.22 1.17
CA ASN A 55 -8.22 6.54 0.99
C ASN A 55 -8.42 7.76 0.09
N SER A 56 -7.55 8.76 0.17
CA SER A 56 -7.61 9.92 -0.72
C SER A 56 -7.35 9.54 -2.18
N ILE A 57 -6.34 8.71 -2.45
CA ILE A 57 -6.04 8.23 -3.81
C ILE A 57 -7.20 7.39 -4.35
N LEU A 58 -7.71 6.46 -3.54
CA LEU A 58 -8.71 5.49 -3.99
C LEU A 58 -10.12 6.06 -4.08
N SER A 59 -10.45 7.09 -3.32
CA SER A 59 -11.77 7.75 -3.35
C SER A 59 -11.80 9.04 -4.18
N GLY A 60 -10.63 9.62 -4.48
CA GLY A 60 -10.54 10.96 -5.07
C GLY A 60 -10.94 12.08 -4.12
N CYS A 61 -11.14 11.79 -2.83
CA CYS A 61 -11.57 12.73 -1.81
C CYS A 61 -10.44 13.13 -0.87
N ARG A 62 -10.40 14.39 -0.45
CA ARG A 62 -9.44 14.84 0.56
C ARG A 62 -9.83 14.34 1.95
N PRO A 63 -8.88 14.26 2.91
CA PRO A 63 -9.14 13.87 4.29
C PRO A 63 -10.21 14.73 4.97
N ASP A 64 -10.29 16.02 4.66
CA ASP A 64 -11.36 16.90 5.14
C ASP A 64 -12.76 16.42 4.73
N THR A 65 -12.87 15.76 3.58
CA THR A 65 -14.14 15.21 3.09
C THR A 65 -14.36 13.79 3.62
N THR A 66 -13.32 12.96 3.68
CA THR A 66 -13.45 11.57 4.16
C THR A 66 -13.56 11.48 5.68
N GLY A 67 -13.11 12.51 6.42
CA GLY A 67 -12.99 12.49 7.88
C GLY A 67 -11.88 11.56 8.39
N ILE A 68 -11.00 11.06 7.51
CA ILE A 68 -9.98 10.07 7.85
C ILE A 68 -8.60 10.75 7.90
N PHE A 69 -8.05 10.88 9.11
CA PHE A 69 -6.73 11.49 9.36
C PHE A 69 -5.73 10.53 10.01
N ASP A 70 -6.15 9.31 10.35
CA ASP A 70 -5.36 8.31 11.07
C ASP A 70 -5.51 6.90 10.47
N ASN A 71 -4.87 5.92 11.11
CA ASN A 71 -4.90 4.52 10.71
C ASN A 71 -6.02 3.70 11.38
N GLN A 72 -7.00 4.34 12.01
CA GLN A 72 -8.03 3.64 12.78
C GLN A 72 -9.43 3.74 12.19
N HIS A 73 -9.67 4.74 11.32
CA HIS A 73 -10.95 4.97 10.69
C HIS A 73 -10.97 4.38 9.27
N PHE A 74 -12.00 3.61 8.95
CA PHE A 74 -12.12 2.92 7.67
C PHE A 74 -12.99 3.70 6.69
N LEU A 75 -12.66 3.60 5.40
CA LEU A 75 -13.36 4.33 4.35
C LEU A 75 -14.87 4.07 4.37
N ARG A 76 -15.27 2.79 4.41
CA ARG A 76 -16.70 2.43 4.39
C ARG A 76 -17.45 2.80 5.67
N GLY A 77 -16.75 2.91 6.78
CA GLY A 77 -17.34 3.42 8.02
C GLY A 77 -17.64 4.91 7.98
N GLN A 78 -16.83 5.68 7.25
CA GLN A 78 -17.00 7.13 7.11
C GLN A 78 -17.82 7.51 5.88
N MET A 79 -17.63 6.78 4.78
CA MET A 79 -18.24 7.04 3.47
C MET A 79 -18.76 5.73 2.86
N PRO A 80 -19.89 5.18 3.35
CA PRO A 80 -20.36 3.85 2.93
C PRO A 80 -20.67 3.76 1.43
N ASP A 81 -21.13 4.85 0.83
CA ASP A 81 -21.60 4.89 -0.56
C ASP A 81 -20.53 5.42 -1.54
N VAL A 82 -19.32 5.73 -1.07
CA VAL A 82 -18.27 6.24 -1.96
C VAL A 82 -17.90 5.20 -3.03
N VAL A 83 -17.82 5.63 -4.27
CA VAL A 83 -17.32 4.81 -5.37
C VAL A 83 -15.82 5.02 -5.46
N THR A 84 -15.05 3.96 -5.18
CA THR A 84 -13.59 3.99 -5.26
C THR A 84 -13.10 3.88 -6.71
N LEU A 85 -11.85 4.26 -6.97
CA LEU A 85 -11.23 4.14 -8.29
C LEU A 85 -11.36 2.72 -8.87
N PRO A 86 -10.95 1.64 -8.17
CA PRO A 86 -11.14 0.29 -8.70
C PRO A 86 -12.63 -0.09 -8.82
N GLN A 87 -13.50 0.33 -7.90
CA GLN A 87 -14.94 0.10 -8.01
C GLN A 87 -15.53 0.79 -9.25
N HIS A 88 -15.06 1.98 -9.59
CA HIS A 88 -15.46 2.68 -10.80
C HIS A 88 -15.12 1.86 -12.05
N PHE A 89 -13.90 1.33 -12.16
CA PHE A 89 -13.51 0.44 -13.25
C PHE A 89 -14.38 -0.82 -13.30
N LYS A 90 -14.59 -1.45 -12.16
CA LYS A 90 -15.47 -2.64 -12.03
C LYS A 90 -16.89 -2.35 -12.54
N ASN A 91 -17.47 -1.22 -12.15
CA ASN A 91 -18.81 -0.79 -12.58
C ASN A 91 -18.90 -0.53 -14.10
N HIS A 92 -17.75 -0.32 -14.76
CA HIS A 92 -17.65 -0.13 -16.19
C HIS A 92 -17.11 -1.37 -16.94
N GLY A 93 -17.27 -2.56 -16.36
CA GLY A 93 -17.00 -3.83 -17.02
C GLY A 93 -15.54 -4.31 -16.98
N TYR A 94 -14.68 -3.69 -16.19
CA TYR A 94 -13.33 -4.20 -15.94
C TYR A 94 -13.34 -5.29 -14.86
N THR A 95 -12.47 -6.26 -15.02
CA THR A 95 -12.09 -7.14 -13.91
C THR A 95 -11.05 -6.41 -13.06
N THR A 96 -11.35 -6.21 -11.79
CA THR A 96 -10.49 -5.50 -10.84
C THR A 96 -9.91 -6.47 -9.81
N LEU A 97 -8.60 -6.46 -9.64
CA LEU A 97 -7.86 -7.36 -8.77
C LEU A 97 -6.96 -6.56 -7.83
N SER A 98 -6.76 -7.06 -6.62
CA SER A 98 -5.86 -6.48 -5.63
C SER A 98 -4.81 -7.48 -5.18
N LEU A 99 -3.56 -7.04 -5.11
CA LEU A 99 -2.44 -7.81 -4.59
C LEU A 99 -1.68 -6.99 -3.53
N GLY A 100 -1.56 -7.53 -2.34
CA GLY A 100 -0.87 -6.89 -1.23
C GLY A 100 -1.64 -5.70 -0.66
N LYS A 101 -0.93 -4.73 -0.08
CA LYS A 101 -1.52 -3.58 0.64
C LYS A 101 -1.97 -2.49 -0.32
N VAL A 102 -3.20 -2.53 -0.80
CA VAL A 102 -3.84 -1.43 -1.57
C VAL A 102 -4.61 -0.51 -0.65
N PHE A 103 -5.63 -0.98 0.05
CA PHE A 103 -6.22 -0.26 1.19
C PHE A 103 -5.38 -0.45 2.46
N HIS A 104 -5.66 0.32 3.49
CA HIS A 104 -5.03 0.13 4.79
C HIS A 104 -5.80 -0.93 5.59
N HIS A 105 -5.07 -1.91 6.14
CA HIS A 105 -5.64 -2.94 6.99
C HIS A 105 -5.38 -2.68 8.45
N SER A 106 -6.32 -3.08 9.30
CA SER A 106 -6.09 -3.27 10.72
C SER A 106 -6.51 -4.69 11.13
N GLU A 107 -6.05 -5.12 12.29
CA GLU A 107 -6.47 -6.39 12.90
C GLU A 107 -7.99 -6.44 13.17
N ARG A 108 -8.67 -5.29 13.20
CA ARG A 108 -10.09 -5.16 13.50
C ARG A 108 -11.00 -5.31 12.28
N GLU A 109 -10.48 -5.04 11.11
CA GLU A 109 -11.17 -5.27 9.83
C GLU A 109 -10.22 -6.02 8.90
N PRO A 110 -10.30 -7.36 8.90
CA PRO A 110 -9.54 -8.16 7.98
C PRO A 110 -10.11 -7.97 6.58
N GLY A 111 -9.32 -7.43 5.73
CA GLY A 111 -9.65 -7.36 4.33
C GLY A 111 -9.59 -5.98 3.72
N ASP A 112 -9.53 -6.04 2.47
CA ASP A 112 -9.62 -4.95 1.53
C ASP A 112 -11.08 -4.54 1.37
N ASP A 113 -11.36 -3.55 0.56
CA ASP A 113 -12.72 -3.17 0.21
C ASP A 113 -13.34 -4.15 -0.80
N PRO A 114 -14.23 -5.08 -0.39
CA PRO A 114 -14.78 -6.09 -1.30
C PRO A 114 -15.61 -5.49 -2.44
N GLN A 115 -16.14 -4.28 -2.26
CA GLN A 115 -16.90 -3.60 -3.31
C GLN A 115 -16.00 -3.15 -4.45
N SER A 116 -14.75 -2.88 -4.17
CA SER A 116 -13.74 -2.45 -5.14
C SER A 116 -13.25 -3.56 -6.06
N TRP A 117 -13.33 -4.82 -5.64
CA TRP A 117 -12.66 -5.92 -6.34
C TRP A 117 -13.65 -6.92 -6.94
N SER A 118 -13.24 -7.54 -8.05
CA SER A 118 -14.01 -8.61 -8.71
C SER A 118 -13.82 -9.95 -8.04
N GLU A 119 -12.69 -10.13 -7.35
CA GLU A 119 -12.32 -11.32 -6.58
C GLU A 119 -11.78 -10.88 -5.21
N PRO A 120 -11.76 -11.75 -4.20
CA PRO A 120 -11.14 -11.44 -2.92
C PRO A 120 -9.69 -10.96 -3.10
N ALA A 121 -9.32 -9.90 -2.38
CA ALA A 121 -7.97 -9.38 -2.41
C ALA A 121 -6.94 -10.45 -2.00
N TRP A 122 -5.88 -10.57 -2.77
CA TRP A 122 -4.83 -11.53 -2.48
C TRP A 122 -3.78 -10.93 -1.55
N TYR A 123 -3.56 -11.60 -0.42
CA TYR A 123 -2.53 -11.27 0.54
C TYR A 123 -1.58 -12.44 0.72
N HIS A 124 -0.30 -12.16 0.68
CA HIS A 124 0.72 -13.14 1.02
C HIS A 124 0.98 -13.18 2.54
N GLY A 125 -0.06 -13.48 3.32
CA GLY A 125 0.05 -13.51 4.78
C GLY A 125 0.42 -12.15 5.39
N ASP A 126 0.90 -12.13 6.62
CA ASP A 126 1.43 -10.92 7.25
C ASP A 126 2.76 -10.53 6.59
N PRO A 127 2.83 -9.41 5.84
CA PRO A 127 4.03 -9.01 5.12
C PRO A 127 5.23 -8.77 6.06
N TYR A 128 4.98 -8.52 7.33
CA TYR A 128 6.02 -8.33 8.34
C TYR A 128 6.54 -9.65 8.94
N LYS A 129 5.91 -10.79 8.62
CA LYS A 129 6.31 -12.13 9.10
C LYS A 129 7.03 -12.97 8.04
N HIS A 130 7.11 -12.50 6.80
CA HIS A 130 7.77 -13.23 5.72
C HIS A 130 9.19 -12.72 5.47
N TRP A 131 10.14 -13.50 5.92
CA TRP A 131 11.57 -13.28 5.70
C TRP A 131 12.01 -14.17 4.54
N PHE A 132 12.42 -13.57 3.44
CA PHE A 132 12.56 -14.27 2.16
C PHE A 132 13.87 -15.05 2.00
N THR A 133 14.88 -14.84 2.84
CA THR A 133 16.13 -15.58 2.78
C THR A 133 16.29 -16.50 3.99
N LYS A 134 16.98 -17.62 3.79
CA LYS A 134 17.30 -18.54 4.88
C LYS A 134 18.07 -17.84 6.01
N GLU A 135 19.00 -16.95 5.64
CA GLU A 135 19.78 -16.15 6.59
C GLU A 135 18.88 -15.23 7.43
N SER A 136 17.92 -14.55 6.80
CA SER A 136 16.94 -13.71 7.51
C SER A 136 16.09 -14.53 8.46
N LEU A 137 15.65 -15.72 8.04
CA LEU A 137 14.88 -16.63 8.89
C LEU A 137 15.69 -17.11 10.09
N ASP A 138 16.92 -17.46 9.89
CA ASP A 138 17.80 -17.94 10.96
C ASP A 138 18.16 -16.80 11.92
N TYR A 139 18.37 -15.59 11.41
CA TYR A 139 18.59 -14.40 12.24
C TYR A 139 17.36 -14.08 13.10
N VAL A 140 16.16 -14.11 12.54
CA VAL A 140 14.92 -13.87 13.29
C VAL A 140 14.68 -14.96 14.34
N LYS A 141 15.01 -16.23 14.06
CA LYS A 141 14.96 -17.31 15.08
C LYS A 141 15.91 -17.03 16.23
N GLN A 142 17.13 -16.57 15.93
CA GLN A 142 18.10 -16.19 16.98
C GLN A 142 17.58 -15.04 17.84
N LEU A 143 17.01 -14.00 17.20
CA LEU A 143 16.42 -12.87 17.92
C LEU A 143 15.23 -13.28 18.81
N LYS A 144 14.36 -14.18 18.32
CA LYS A 144 13.23 -14.72 19.07
C LYS A 144 13.64 -15.64 20.23
N ALA A 145 14.82 -16.23 20.17
CA ALA A 145 15.39 -17.04 21.26
C ALA A 145 15.95 -16.18 22.40
N LEU A 146 16.14 -14.89 22.22
CA LEU A 146 16.57 -13.98 23.28
C LEU A 146 15.47 -13.81 24.35
N PRO A 147 15.83 -13.52 25.60
CA PRO A 147 14.89 -13.08 26.62
C PRO A 147 14.05 -11.89 26.13
N LYS A 148 12.77 -11.83 26.51
CA LYS A 148 11.82 -10.81 26.01
C LYS A 148 12.31 -9.37 26.19
N ASP A 149 13.02 -9.06 27.27
CA ASP A 149 13.61 -7.75 27.54
C ASP A 149 14.72 -7.37 26.58
N LYS A 150 15.39 -8.36 25.96
CA LYS A 150 16.46 -8.20 25.00
C LYS A 150 16.02 -8.31 23.53
N GLN A 151 14.78 -8.70 23.30
CA GLN A 151 14.24 -8.76 21.93
C GLN A 151 13.96 -7.35 21.39
N PRO A 152 14.16 -7.09 20.08
CA PRO A 152 13.67 -5.88 19.43
C PRO A 152 12.16 -5.70 19.66
N LYS A 153 11.71 -4.45 19.82
CA LYS A 153 10.29 -4.14 20.09
C LYS A 153 9.35 -4.75 19.05
N GLN A 154 9.75 -4.78 17.80
CA GLN A 154 9.00 -5.34 16.67
C GLN A 154 8.77 -6.86 16.76
N LEU A 155 9.54 -7.58 17.57
CA LEU A 155 9.43 -9.03 17.75
C LEU A 155 8.77 -9.43 19.08
N ARG A 156 8.35 -8.46 19.89
CA ARG A 156 7.73 -8.69 21.21
C ARG A 156 6.21 -8.86 21.15
N ALA A 157 5.60 -8.65 19.97
CA ALA A 157 4.17 -8.77 19.74
C ALA A 157 3.74 -10.22 19.54
#